data_f795a3a1cdf0b1105bcd129a3c671548
#
_entry.id   f795a3a1cdf0b1105bcd129a3c671548
#
_cell.length_a   1.000
_cell.length_b   1.000
_cell.length_c   1.000
_cell.angle_alpha   90.00
_cell.angle_beta   90.00
_cell.angle_gamma   90.00
#
_symmetry.space_group_name_H-M   'P 1'
#
loop_
_entity.id
_entity.type
_entity.pdbx_description
1 polymer ?
#
loop_
_entity_poly.entity_id
_entity_poly.type
_entity_poly.pdbx_seq_one_letter_code
_entity_poly.pdbx_strand_id
1 'polypeptide(L)'
;MTQMNYTDKVKRVAIIANGKYQSKRVASKLFAVFKDDPDFYLSKKNPDIVISIGGDGMLLSAFHMYEKELDKVRFVGIHTGHLGFYTDYRDFEVDKLIDNLRKDKGGQISYPILTVVISLDDGRVIKARALNEATVKRIEKTMVADVIINHVKFESFRGDGISVSTPTGSTAYNKSLGGAVLHPTIEALQLTEISSLNNRVFRTLGSSVIIPKKDKIELVPKRLGIYTISIDNKTYQLKNVTKVEYFIDDEKIHFVSSPSHTSFWERVKDAFIGEIDS
;
A
#
# COMPACT_ATOMS: atom_id res chain seq x y z
N MET A 1 -0.01 -27.81 -7.50
CA MET A 1 -0.63 -26.49 -7.71
C MET A 1 -1.89 -26.68 -8.51
N THR A 2 -3.04 -26.67 -7.84
CA THR A 2 -4.34 -26.95 -8.44
C THR A 2 -4.85 -25.63 -9.04
N GLN A 3 -4.87 -25.54 -10.38
CA GLN A 3 -5.60 -24.48 -11.06
C GLN A 3 -7.09 -24.63 -10.68
N MET A 4 -7.61 -23.72 -9.87
CA MET A 4 -9.04 -23.60 -9.70
C MET A 4 -9.67 -23.24 -11.04
N ASN A 5 -10.56 -24.07 -11.55
CA ASN A 5 -11.40 -23.75 -12.71
C ASN A 5 -12.37 -22.64 -12.32
N TYR A 6 -12.07 -21.41 -12.74
CA TYR A 6 -12.85 -20.18 -12.49
C TYR A 6 -14.10 -20.05 -13.38
N THR A 7 -14.41 -21.03 -14.22
CA THR A 7 -15.35 -20.84 -15.34
C THR A 7 -16.84 -20.97 -15.01
N ASP A 8 -17.21 -21.44 -13.78
CA ASP A 8 -18.65 -21.66 -13.44
C ASP A 8 -19.02 -21.29 -11.99
N LYS A 9 -18.21 -20.49 -11.29
CA LYS A 9 -18.46 -20.15 -9.89
C LYS A 9 -18.98 -18.74 -9.76
N VAL A 10 -20.13 -18.57 -9.09
CA VAL A 10 -20.65 -17.26 -8.66
C VAL A 10 -19.58 -16.49 -7.89
N LYS A 11 -19.24 -15.29 -8.36
CA LYS A 11 -18.20 -14.44 -7.78
C LYS A 11 -18.74 -13.70 -6.56
N ARG A 12 -18.10 -13.86 -5.40
CA ARG A 12 -18.44 -13.10 -4.19
C ARG A 12 -17.78 -11.73 -4.24
N VAL A 13 -18.59 -10.68 -4.20
CA VAL A 13 -18.14 -9.29 -4.37
C VAL A 13 -18.42 -8.50 -3.11
N ALA A 14 -17.40 -7.83 -2.58
CA ALA A 14 -17.52 -6.80 -1.57
C ALA A 14 -17.40 -5.41 -2.20
N ILE A 15 -18.26 -4.48 -1.82
CA ILE A 15 -18.23 -3.08 -2.26
C ILE A 15 -17.90 -2.21 -1.05
N ILE A 16 -16.79 -1.48 -1.14
CA ILE A 16 -16.29 -0.58 -0.11
C ILE A 16 -16.23 0.84 -0.71
N ALA A 17 -16.99 1.75 -0.15
CA ALA A 17 -17.09 3.12 -0.65
C ALA A 17 -16.83 4.12 0.46
N ASN A 18 -16.24 5.28 0.13
CA ASN A 18 -16.17 6.40 1.07
C ASN A 18 -17.56 7.07 1.24
N GLY A 19 -17.67 7.96 2.23
CA GLY A 19 -18.93 8.63 2.57
C GLY A 19 -19.41 9.70 1.58
N LYS A 20 -18.64 10.03 0.53
CA LYS A 20 -18.95 11.10 -0.43
C LYS A 20 -20.15 10.71 -1.30
N TYR A 21 -20.95 11.70 -1.68
CA TYR A 21 -22.16 11.51 -2.50
C TYR A 21 -21.91 10.71 -3.78
N GLN A 22 -20.87 11.08 -4.52
CA GLN A 22 -20.51 10.43 -5.79
C GLN A 22 -20.18 8.93 -5.59
N SER A 23 -19.38 8.61 -4.57
CA SER A 23 -19.04 7.22 -4.28
C SER A 23 -20.24 6.40 -3.84
N LYS A 24 -21.15 6.99 -3.05
CA LYS A 24 -22.41 6.34 -2.67
C LYS A 24 -23.31 6.07 -3.88
N ARG A 25 -23.39 7.01 -4.83
CA ARG A 25 -24.16 6.83 -6.07
C ARG A 25 -23.63 5.68 -6.91
N VAL A 26 -22.31 5.60 -7.08
CA VAL A 26 -21.65 4.49 -7.79
C VAL A 26 -21.90 3.17 -7.05
N ALA A 27 -21.71 3.14 -5.74
CA ALA A 27 -21.99 1.95 -4.93
C ALA A 27 -23.44 1.47 -5.09
N SER A 28 -24.43 2.38 -5.02
CA SER A 28 -25.84 2.03 -5.20
C SER A 28 -26.13 1.44 -6.56
N LYS A 29 -25.51 1.95 -7.63
CA LYS A 29 -25.62 1.37 -8.99
C LYS A 29 -25.07 -0.07 -9.03
N LEU A 30 -23.88 -0.31 -8.47
CA LEU A 30 -23.30 -1.64 -8.40
C LEU A 30 -24.13 -2.61 -7.55
N PHE A 31 -24.65 -2.16 -6.39
CA PHE A 31 -25.54 -2.97 -5.56
C PHE A 31 -26.80 -3.37 -6.32
N ALA A 32 -27.44 -2.45 -7.04
CA ALA A 32 -28.64 -2.73 -7.80
C ALA A 32 -28.39 -3.78 -8.90
N VAL A 33 -27.28 -3.66 -9.64
CA VAL A 33 -26.93 -4.61 -10.70
C VAL A 33 -26.58 -5.97 -10.11
N PHE A 34 -25.66 -6.04 -9.13
CA PHE A 34 -25.17 -7.32 -8.61
C PHE A 34 -26.20 -8.09 -7.76
N LYS A 35 -27.24 -7.42 -7.25
CA LYS A 35 -28.32 -8.07 -6.51
C LYS A 35 -29.11 -9.06 -7.36
N ASP A 36 -29.34 -8.69 -8.61
CA ASP A 36 -30.20 -9.44 -9.53
C ASP A 36 -29.39 -10.22 -10.61
N ASP A 37 -28.06 -10.15 -10.57
CA ASP A 37 -27.16 -10.79 -11.52
C ASP A 37 -26.72 -12.18 -11.00
N PRO A 38 -27.02 -13.28 -11.71
CA PRO A 38 -26.72 -14.65 -11.26
C PRO A 38 -25.21 -14.94 -11.16
N ASP A 39 -24.34 -14.16 -11.82
CA ASP A 39 -22.89 -14.36 -11.81
C ASP A 39 -22.24 -13.82 -10.54
N PHE A 40 -22.98 -13.03 -9.73
CA PHE A 40 -22.45 -12.34 -8.57
C PHE A 40 -23.24 -12.61 -7.28
N TYR A 41 -22.51 -12.62 -6.18
CA TYR A 41 -23.07 -12.67 -4.84
C TYR A 41 -22.45 -11.59 -3.96
N LEU A 42 -23.26 -10.67 -3.45
CA LEU A 42 -22.80 -9.59 -2.59
C LEU A 42 -22.46 -10.12 -1.19
N SER A 43 -21.19 -10.06 -0.81
CA SER A 43 -20.72 -10.50 0.51
C SER A 43 -19.49 -9.73 0.95
N LYS A 44 -19.53 -9.28 2.21
CA LYS A 44 -18.33 -8.73 2.88
C LYS A 44 -17.47 -9.81 3.54
N LYS A 45 -17.98 -11.04 3.66
CA LYS A 45 -17.24 -12.17 4.23
C LYS A 45 -16.67 -13.02 3.12
N ASN A 46 -15.37 -13.28 3.19
CA ASN A 46 -14.63 -14.09 2.21
C ASN A 46 -14.94 -13.70 0.74
N PRO A 47 -14.81 -12.44 0.34
CA PRO A 47 -15.05 -12.04 -1.04
C PRO A 47 -13.98 -12.61 -1.96
N ASP A 48 -14.34 -12.88 -3.22
CA ASP A 48 -13.37 -13.19 -4.27
C ASP A 48 -12.82 -11.88 -4.91
N ILE A 49 -13.68 -10.84 -4.91
CA ILE A 49 -13.35 -9.51 -5.45
C ILE A 49 -13.79 -8.42 -4.48
N VAL A 50 -12.92 -7.45 -4.23
CA VAL A 50 -13.21 -6.24 -3.47
C VAL A 50 -13.18 -5.04 -4.41
N ILE A 51 -14.32 -4.36 -4.57
CA ILE A 51 -14.44 -3.12 -5.32
C ILE A 51 -14.31 -1.95 -4.35
N SER A 52 -13.25 -1.16 -4.48
CA SER A 52 -13.06 0.07 -3.73
C SER A 52 -13.54 1.27 -4.54
N ILE A 53 -14.38 2.13 -3.96
CA ILE A 53 -14.96 3.30 -4.63
C ILE A 53 -14.54 4.56 -3.89
N GLY A 54 -13.69 5.36 -4.56
CA GLY A 54 -13.10 6.57 -3.98
C GLY A 54 -11.78 6.92 -4.64
N GLY A 55 -10.80 7.36 -3.88
CA GLY A 55 -9.41 7.50 -4.29
C GLY A 55 -8.54 6.40 -3.68
N ASP A 56 -7.22 6.52 -3.84
CA ASP A 56 -6.23 5.56 -3.33
C ASP A 56 -6.37 5.29 -1.83
N GLY A 57 -6.70 6.31 -1.02
CA GLY A 57 -6.96 6.13 0.41
C GLY A 57 -8.11 5.18 0.71
N MET A 58 -9.10 5.04 -0.20
CA MET A 58 -10.18 4.05 -0.03
C MET A 58 -9.69 2.65 -0.33
N LEU A 59 -8.81 2.49 -1.33
CA LEU A 59 -8.18 1.21 -1.60
C LEU A 59 -7.28 0.78 -0.45
N LEU A 60 -6.48 1.67 0.15
CA LEU A 60 -5.69 1.38 1.35
C LEU A 60 -6.59 0.90 2.50
N SER A 61 -7.74 1.53 2.69
CA SER A 61 -8.72 1.11 3.70
C SER A 61 -9.29 -0.28 3.40
N ALA A 62 -9.60 -0.57 2.14
CA ALA A 62 -10.06 -1.87 1.70
C ALA A 62 -8.96 -2.95 1.86
N PHE A 63 -7.71 -2.64 1.50
CA PHE A 63 -6.56 -3.51 1.73
C PHE A 63 -6.46 -3.92 3.21
N HIS A 64 -6.46 -2.95 4.12
CA HIS A 64 -6.37 -3.24 5.56
C HIS A 64 -7.58 -3.98 6.13
N MET A 65 -8.75 -3.88 5.48
CA MET A 65 -9.93 -4.65 5.87
C MET A 65 -9.79 -6.14 5.54
N TYR A 66 -9.09 -6.44 4.45
CA TYR A 66 -8.92 -7.80 3.92
C TYR A 66 -7.48 -8.31 3.94
N GLU A 67 -6.58 -7.67 4.71
CA GLU A 67 -5.15 -8.02 4.76
C GLU A 67 -4.86 -9.46 5.24
N LYS A 68 -5.83 -10.15 5.84
CA LYS A 68 -5.73 -11.55 6.26
C LYS A 68 -6.22 -12.55 5.21
N GLU A 69 -6.74 -12.07 4.09
CA GLU A 69 -7.38 -12.86 3.05
C GLU A 69 -6.75 -12.60 1.66
N LEU A 70 -5.54 -12.02 1.62
CA LEU A 70 -4.89 -11.56 0.38
C LEU A 70 -4.67 -12.70 -0.63
N ASP A 71 -4.47 -13.93 -0.15
CA ASP A 71 -4.33 -15.13 -0.98
C ASP A 71 -5.59 -15.48 -1.79
N LYS A 72 -6.75 -14.94 -1.41
CA LYS A 72 -8.06 -15.26 -1.99
C LYS A 72 -8.74 -14.09 -2.67
N VAL A 73 -8.35 -12.86 -2.30
CA VAL A 73 -9.05 -11.64 -2.69
C VAL A 73 -8.29 -10.92 -3.80
N ARG A 74 -9.02 -10.46 -4.82
CA ARG A 74 -8.51 -9.53 -5.82
C ARG A 74 -9.23 -8.19 -5.70
N PHE A 75 -8.48 -7.11 -5.84
CA PHE A 75 -8.98 -5.75 -5.71
C PHE A 75 -9.22 -5.10 -7.08
N VAL A 76 -10.18 -4.20 -7.14
CA VAL A 76 -10.39 -3.29 -8.27
C VAL A 76 -10.84 -1.93 -7.73
N GLY A 77 -10.29 -0.86 -8.27
CA GLY A 77 -10.58 0.51 -7.82
C GLY A 77 -11.40 1.30 -8.84
N ILE A 78 -12.41 2.02 -8.34
CA ILE A 78 -13.16 3.04 -9.09
C ILE A 78 -12.85 4.39 -8.46
N HIS A 79 -12.31 5.34 -9.24
CA HIS A 79 -12.10 6.69 -8.72
C HIS A 79 -13.32 7.59 -9.00
N THR A 80 -13.64 8.39 -7.99
CA THR A 80 -14.73 9.39 -8.05
C THR A 80 -14.20 10.82 -7.97
N GLY A 81 -12.97 11.03 -8.38
CA GLY A 81 -12.24 12.29 -8.39
C GLY A 81 -11.06 12.19 -9.35
N HIS A 82 -9.88 12.66 -8.94
CA HIS A 82 -8.66 12.53 -9.75
C HIS A 82 -8.20 11.08 -9.85
N LEU A 83 -7.56 10.71 -10.96
CA LEU A 83 -6.97 9.39 -11.17
C LEU A 83 -5.95 9.10 -10.08
N GLY A 84 -6.07 7.93 -9.46
CA GLY A 84 -5.11 7.40 -8.49
C GLY A 84 -4.19 6.35 -9.09
N PHE A 85 -3.25 5.88 -8.28
CA PHE A 85 -2.32 4.81 -8.68
C PHE A 85 -2.94 3.41 -8.59
N TYR A 86 -4.03 3.26 -7.84
CA TYR A 86 -4.70 1.97 -7.58
C TYR A 86 -6.08 1.84 -8.23
N THR A 87 -6.52 2.82 -9.00
CA THR A 87 -7.86 2.82 -9.58
C THR A 87 -7.79 2.73 -11.09
N ASP A 88 -8.52 1.77 -11.68
CA ASP A 88 -8.52 1.50 -13.12
C ASP A 88 -9.76 2.03 -13.85
N TYR A 89 -10.81 2.34 -13.09
CA TYR A 89 -12.09 2.77 -13.65
C TYR A 89 -12.50 4.13 -13.10
N ARG A 90 -13.14 4.90 -13.95
CA ARG A 90 -13.83 6.14 -13.60
C ARG A 90 -15.26 5.84 -13.15
N ASP A 91 -15.86 6.76 -12.41
CA ASP A 91 -17.25 6.66 -11.93
C ASP A 91 -18.30 6.53 -13.06
N PHE A 92 -18.01 7.00 -14.28
CA PHE A 92 -18.84 6.81 -15.46
C PHE A 92 -18.55 5.52 -16.25
N GLU A 93 -17.50 4.75 -15.89
CA GLU A 93 -17.12 3.48 -16.51
C GLU A 93 -17.66 2.24 -15.76
N VAL A 94 -18.64 2.42 -14.88
CA VAL A 94 -19.20 1.34 -14.04
C VAL A 94 -19.73 0.17 -14.88
N ASP A 95 -20.41 0.45 -16.00
CA ASP A 95 -20.95 -0.59 -16.88
C ASP A 95 -19.82 -1.40 -17.52
N LYS A 96 -18.74 -0.75 -17.92
CA LYS A 96 -17.54 -1.40 -18.45
C LYS A 96 -16.86 -2.30 -17.40
N LEU A 97 -16.79 -1.84 -16.13
CA LEU A 97 -16.31 -2.67 -15.04
C LEU A 97 -17.17 -3.93 -14.87
N ILE A 98 -18.50 -3.79 -14.84
CA ILE A 98 -19.43 -4.92 -14.68
C ILE A 98 -19.22 -5.95 -15.79
N ASP A 99 -19.13 -5.50 -17.05
CA ASP A 99 -18.89 -6.37 -18.20
C ASP A 99 -17.53 -7.07 -18.14
N ASN A 100 -16.49 -6.37 -17.66
CA ASN A 100 -15.18 -6.97 -17.48
C ASN A 100 -15.20 -8.00 -16.36
N LEU A 101 -15.90 -7.74 -15.25
CA LEU A 101 -16.03 -8.69 -14.15
C LEU A 101 -16.84 -9.94 -14.52
N ARG A 102 -17.85 -9.82 -15.40
CA ARG A 102 -18.56 -10.99 -15.95
C ARG A 102 -17.63 -11.89 -16.77
N LYS A 103 -16.77 -11.28 -17.60
CA LYS A 103 -15.79 -11.96 -18.45
C LYS A 103 -14.51 -12.38 -17.72
N ASP A 104 -14.34 -11.98 -16.46
CA ASP A 104 -13.13 -12.26 -15.68
C ASP A 104 -12.95 -13.75 -15.43
N LYS A 105 -11.80 -14.30 -15.84
CA LYS A 105 -11.38 -15.69 -15.69
C LYS A 105 -10.35 -15.90 -14.58
N GLY A 106 -10.25 -14.97 -13.62
CA GLY A 106 -9.29 -15.04 -12.53
C GLY A 106 -7.92 -14.44 -12.82
N GLY A 107 -7.76 -13.70 -13.93
CA GLY A 107 -6.52 -12.98 -14.22
C GLY A 107 -6.20 -11.94 -13.15
N GLN A 108 -4.91 -11.81 -12.80
CA GLN A 108 -4.50 -10.88 -11.76
C GLN A 108 -3.14 -10.24 -12.04
N ILE A 109 -2.98 -9.01 -11.55
CA ILE A 109 -1.72 -8.30 -11.43
C ILE A 109 -1.36 -8.26 -9.94
N SER A 110 -0.11 -8.60 -9.59
CA SER A 110 0.27 -8.76 -8.19
C SER A 110 1.44 -7.87 -7.83
N TYR A 111 1.35 -7.19 -6.68
CA TYR A 111 2.40 -6.31 -6.19
C TYR A 111 2.87 -6.71 -4.79
N PRO A 112 4.16 -6.48 -4.48
CA PRO A 112 4.71 -6.77 -3.16
C PRO A 112 4.08 -5.86 -2.09
N ILE A 113 3.99 -6.39 -0.86
CA ILE A 113 3.57 -5.65 0.32
C ILE A 113 4.68 -5.65 1.37
N LEU A 114 4.68 -4.65 2.22
CA LEU A 114 5.61 -4.50 3.31
C LEU A 114 5.04 -5.13 4.58
N THR A 115 5.81 -5.98 5.25
CA THR A 115 5.56 -6.39 6.64
C THR A 115 6.40 -5.52 7.59
N VAL A 116 5.75 -5.06 8.65
CA VAL A 116 6.35 -4.29 9.73
C VAL A 116 6.14 -5.03 11.04
N VAL A 117 7.24 -5.27 11.77
CA VAL A 117 7.19 -5.89 13.11
C VAL A 117 7.76 -4.90 14.12
N ILE A 118 6.96 -4.49 15.08
CA ILE A 118 7.29 -3.48 16.09
C ILE A 118 7.42 -4.18 17.45
N SER A 119 8.58 -4.09 18.07
CA SER A 119 8.84 -4.62 19.41
C SER A 119 8.86 -3.49 20.44
N LEU A 120 8.23 -3.70 21.58
CA LEU A 120 8.16 -2.77 22.70
C LEU A 120 8.98 -3.28 23.89
N ASP A 121 9.34 -2.40 24.82
CA ASP A 121 10.13 -2.72 26.01
C ASP A 121 9.40 -3.63 27.01
N ASP A 122 8.07 -3.67 26.97
CA ASP A 122 7.22 -4.55 27.79
C ASP A 122 7.04 -5.97 27.20
N GLY A 123 7.75 -6.29 26.12
CA GLY A 123 7.70 -7.59 25.44
C GLY A 123 6.58 -7.73 24.42
N ARG A 124 5.69 -6.75 24.26
CA ARG A 124 4.66 -6.80 23.21
C ARG A 124 5.29 -6.67 21.83
N VAL A 125 4.75 -7.44 20.88
CA VAL A 125 5.12 -7.42 19.48
C VAL A 125 3.87 -7.14 18.64
N ILE A 126 3.93 -6.14 17.78
CA ILE A 126 2.86 -5.76 16.88
C ILE A 126 3.32 -6.06 15.45
N LYS A 127 2.57 -6.89 14.73
CA LYS A 127 2.80 -7.15 13.31
C LYS A 127 1.73 -6.43 12.49
N ALA A 128 2.15 -5.71 11.45
CA ALA A 128 1.27 -4.99 10.55
C ALA A 128 1.79 -5.10 9.11
N ARG A 129 0.93 -4.78 8.14
CA ARG A 129 1.24 -4.76 6.72
C ARG A 129 0.99 -3.38 6.15
N ALA A 130 1.79 -2.96 5.17
CA ALA A 130 1.58 -1.73 4.42
C ALA A 130 1.61 -2.00 2.92
N LEU A 131 0.76 -1.32 2.19
CA LEU A 131 0.75 -1.31 0.73
C LEU A 131 1.63 -0.18 0.18
N ASN A 132 1.62 1.00 0.81
CA ASN A 132 2.48 2.12 0.44
C ASN A 132 3.78 2.13 1.25
N GLU A 133 3.68 2.51 2.52
CA GLU A 133 4.86 2.70 3.36
C GLU A 133 4.53 2.59 4.86
N ALA A 134 5.58 2.39 5.63
CA ALA A 134 5.55 2.58 7.07
C ALA A 134 6.62 3.61 7.48
N THR A 135 6.22 4.56 8.33
CA THR A 135 7.13 5.59 8.87
C THR A 135 7.25 5.46 10.38
N VAL A 136 8.45 5.72 10.89
CA VAL A 136 8.70 5.89 12.32
C VAL A 136 9.24 7.29 12.52
N LYS A 137 8.57 8.08 13.33
CA LYS A 137 8.91 9.47 13.63
C LYS A 137 8.96 9.73 15.13
N ARG A 138 9.73 10.74 15.50
CA ARG A 138 9.70 11.31 16.83
C ARG A 138 9.37 12.80 16.73
N ILE A 139 8.15 13.20 17.11
CA ILE A 139 7.66 14.56 16.86
C ILE A 139 8.26 15.58 17.81
N GLU A 140 8.38 15.23 19.11
CA GLU A 140 8.81 16.21 20.12
C GLU A 140 10.33 16.41 20.20
N LYS A 141 11.11 15.50 19.68
CA LYS A 141 12.57 15.49 19.78
C LYS A 141 13.19 14.80 18.59
N THR A 142 14.43 15.14 18.28
CA THR A 142 15.22 14.43 17.26
C THR A 142 15.23 12.92 17.55
N MET A 143 14.84 12.13 16.57
CA MET A 143 14.98 10.69 16.60
C MET A 143 16.45 10.30 16.46
N VAL A 144 16.92 9.40 17.32
CA VAL A 144 18.23 8.77 17.20
C VAL A 144 18.03 7.27 17.16
N ALA A 145 18.48 6.63 16.09
CA ALA A 145 18.30 5.20 15.88
C ALA A 145 19.47 4.60 15.10
N ASP A 146 19.81 3.35 15.35
CA ASP A 146 20.65 2.60 14.43
C ASP A 146 19.77 2.01 13.32
N VAL A 147 20.21 2.14 12.08
CA VAL A 147 19.67 1.44 10.92
C VAL A 147 20.59 0.26 10.64
N ILE A 148 20.00 -0.93 10.61
CA ILE A 148 20.69 -2.19 10.36
C ILE A 148 20.07 -2.80 9.11
N ILE A 149 20.89 -3.20 8.15
CA ILE A 149 20.47 -3.87 6.93
C ILE A 149 21.16 -5.22 6.89
N ASN A 150 20.37 -6.30 6.88
CA ASN A 150 20.85 -7.67 6.82
C ASN A 150 21.95 -7.96 7.84
N HIS A 151 21.71 -7.62 9.12
CA HIS A 151 22.60 -7.75 10.28
C HIS A 151 23.83 -6.82 10.28
N VAL A 152 24.02 -5.99 9.26
CA VAL A 152 25.10 -5.01 9.21
C VAL A 152 24.57 -3.65 9.70
N LYS A 153 25.21 -3.10 10.72
CA LYS A 153 24.91 -1.71 11.12
C LYS A 153 25.30 -0.77 9.99
N PHE A 154 24.31 -0.27 9.28
CA PHE A 154 24.47 0.59 8.11
C PHE A 154 24.81 2.01 8.52
N GLU A 155 24.02 2.59 9.43
CA GLU A 155 24.24 3.96 9.90
C GLU A 155 23.64 4.21 11.30
N SER A 156 24.06 5.31 11.92
CA SER A 156 23.44 5.88 13.13
C SER A 156 22.66 7.12 12.72
N PHE A 157 21.38 6.92 12.47
CA PHE A 157 20.46 7.97 12.02
C PHE A 157 20.18 9.01 13.10
N ARG A 158 20.09 10.26 12.70
CA ARG A 158 19.55 11.38 13.48
C ARG A 158 18.70 12.27 12.59
N GLY A 159 17.47 12.56 12.97
CA GLY A 159 16.54 13.36 12.19
C GLY A 159 15.12 13.27 12.76
N ASP A 160 14.12 13.54 11.93
CA ASP A 160 12.72 13.47 12.33
C ASP A 160 12.18 12.04 12.27
N GLY A 161 12.69 11.21 11.36
CA GLY A 161 12.22 9.84 11.21
C GLY A 161 12.80 9.10 10.01
N ILE A 162 12.31 7.87 9.84
CA ILE A 162 12.61 6.97 8.73
C ILE A 162 11.30 6.55 8.07
N SER A 163 11.30 6.48 6.76
CA SER A 163 10.25 5.90 5.92
C SER A 163 10.77 4.68 5.20
N VAL A 164 10.00 3.59 5.22
CA VAL A 164 10.26 2.40 4.39
C VAL A 164 9.05 2.18 3.51
N SER A 165 9.25 2.24 2.19
CA SER A 165 8.16 2.13 1.21
C SER A 165 8.32 0.89 0.32
N THR A 166 7.17 0.41 -0.16
CA THR A 166 7.07 -0.56 -1.26
C THR A 166 7.28 0.15 -2.60
N PRO A 167 7.43 -0.57 -3.70
CA PRO A 167 7.45 0.02 -5.04
C PRO A 167 6.15 0.75 -5.38
N THR A 168 4.98 0.21 -5.00
CA THR A 168 3.69 0.90 -5.19
C THR A 168 3.62 2.19 -4.38
N GLY A 169 4.14 2.21 -3.15
CA GLY A 169 4.24 3.39 -2.30
C GLY A 169 5.31 4.40 -2.72
N SER A 170 6.16 4.05 -3.69
CA SER A 170 7.22 4.96 -4.17
C SER A 170 6.67 6.27 -4.74
N THR A 171 5.44 6.28 -5.21
CA THR A 171 4.72 7.46 -5.73
C THR A 171 3.91 8.19 -4.67
N ALA A 172 3.82 7.67 -3.44
CA ALA A 172 3.13 8.27 -2.31
C ALA A 172 4.07 9.17 -1.47
N TYR A 173 4.05 9.06 -0.16
CA TYR A 173 4.85 9.90 0.73
C TYR A 173 6.35 9.80 0.46
N ASN A 174 6.85 8.63 0.09
CA ASN A 174 8.24 8.41 -0.31
C ASN A 174 8.72 9.41 -1.38
N LYS A 175 7.88 9.72 -2.39
CA LYS A 175 8.23 10.71 -3.42
C LYS A 175 8.42 12.11 -2.83
N SER A 176 7.57 12.51 -1.89
CA SER A 176 7.68 13.81 -1.20
C SER A 176 8.95 13.91 -0.34
N LEU A 177 9.52 12.78 0.06
CA LEU A 177 10.80 12.70 0.78
C LEU A 177 12.02 12.67 -0.15
N GLY A 178 11.84 12.77 -1.46
CA GLY A 178 12.93 12.70 -2.45
C GLY A 178 13.33 11.28 -2.83
N GLY A 179 12.52 10.27 -2.50
CA GLY A 179 12.72 8.91 -2.93
C GLY A 179 12.46 8.71 -4.44
N ALA A 180 13.07 7.69 -5.00
CA ALA A 180 12.91 7.32 -6.42
C ALA A 180 11.52 6.70 -6.67
N VAL A 181 10.98 6.93 -7.86
CA VAL A 181 9.79 6.22 -8.36
C VAL A 181 10.20 4.84 -8.84
N LEU A 182 9.62 3.79 -8.29
CA LEU A 182 9.88 2.40 -8.62
C LEU A 182 8.68 1.78 -9.33
N HIS A 183 8.95 0.99 -10.37
CA HIS A 183 7.87 0.23 -11.02
C HIS A 183 7.29 -0.80 -10.03
N PRO A 184 5.96 -0.94 -9.90
CA PRO A 184 5.31 -1.79 -8.89
C PRO A 184 5.68 -3.28 -8.91
N THR A 185 6.19 -3.78 -10.02
CA THR A 185 6.60 -5.19 -10.16
C THR A 185 7.99 -5.49 -9.59
N ILE A 186 8.76 -4.48 -9.19
CA ILE A 186 10.08 -4.66 -8.59
C ILE A 186 9.90 -5.19 -7.17
N GLU A 187 10.57 -6.27 -6.81
CA GLU A 187 10.56 -6.80 -5.45
C GLU A 187 11.70 -6.20 -4.61
N ALA A 188 11.51 -4.96 -4.20
CA ALA A 188 12.44 -4.21 -3.37
C ALA A 188 11.70 -3.32 -2.37
N LEU A 189 12.36 -2.90 -1.31
CA LEU A 189 11.92 -1.82 -0.42
C LEU A 189 12.79 -0.59 -0.67
N GLN A 190 12.28 0.57 -0.34
CA GLN A 190 13.06 1.80 -0.33
C GLN A 190 13.04 2.41 1.07
N LEU A 191 14.25 2.58 1.64
CA LEU A 191 14.45 3.30 2.88
C LEU A 191 14.79 4.74 2.56
N THR A 192 14.07 5.68 3.18
CA THR A 192 14.27 7.12 2.97
C THR A 192 14.31 7.84 4.33
N GLU A 193 15.33 8.64 4.52
CA GLU A 193 15.50 9.48 5.69
C GLU A 193 14.52 10.66 5.69
N ILE A 194 14.02 11.04 6.87
CA ILE A 194 13.15 12.21 7.03
C ILE A 194 13.92 13.26 7.82
N SER A 195 14.25 14.38 7.16
CA SER A 195 14.96 15.51 7.75
C SER A 195 16.22 15.08 8.52
N SER A 196 17.08 14.32 7.90
CA SER A 196 18.32 13.84 8.54
C SER A 196 19.29 14.99 8.84
N LEU A 197 19.96 14.87 9.99
CA LEU A 197 21.00 15.82 10.41
C LEU A 197 22.35 15.35 9.91
N ASN A 198 22.94 16.10 8.97
CA ASN A 198 24.26 15.85 8.43
C ASN A 198 25.18 17.04 8.77
N ASN A 199 26.23 16.79 9.55
CA ASN A 199 27.25 17.78 9.92
C ASN A 199 28.61 17.07 10.17
N ARG A 200 29.58 17.78 10.77
CA ARG A 200 30.91 17.21 11.06
C ARG A 200 30.89 16.04 12.02
N VAL A 201 29.91 15.97 12.92
CA VAL A 201 29.79 14.97 13.99
C VAL A 201 28.84 13.83 13.62
N PHE A 202 27.75 14.16 12.92
CA PHE A 202 26.72 13.22 12.54
C PHE A 202 26.67 13.10 11.03
N ARG A 203 26.78 11.86 10.54
CA ARG A 203 26.73 11.56 9.11
C ARG A 203 25.78 10.41 8.88
N THR A 204 24.87 10.61 7.95
CA THR A 204 24.03 9.58 7.36
C THR A 204 24.28 9.56 5.87
N LEU A 205 23.74 8.58 5.15
CA LEU A 205 23.91 8.51 3.70
C LEU A 205 23.30 9.73 3.00
N GLY A 206 22.20 10.28 3.52
CA GLY A 206 21.52 11.44 2.95
C GLY A 206 20.83 11.18 1.61
N SER A 207 20.67 9.91 1.25
CA SER A 207 20.03 9.48 0.01
C SER A 207 19.17 8.26 0.29
N SER A 208 18.10 8.09 -0.49
CA SER A 208 17.27 6.89 -0.41
C SER A 208 18.04 5.64 -0.84
N VAL A 209 17.79 4.52 -0.15
CA VAL A 209 18.42 3.22 -0.41
C VAL A 209 17.38 2.24 -0.90
N ILE A 210 17.65 1.56 -2.01
CA ILE A 210 16.81 0.49 -2.55
C ILE A 210 17.36 -0.85 -2.06
N ILE A 211 16.51 -1.62 -1.38
CA ILE A 211 16.89 -2.83 -0.66
C ILE A 211 16.12 -4.01 -1.26
N PRO A 212 16.82 -5.07 -1.74
CA PRO A 212 16.19 -6.20 -2.38
C PRO A 212 15.34 -7.03 -1.40
N LYS A 213 14.36 -7.77 -1.91
CA LYS A 213 13.42 -8.61 -1.14
C LYS A 213 14.08 -9.51 -0.10
N LYS A 214 15.26 -10.06 -0.40
CA LYS A 214 15.95 -11.00 0.49
C LYS A 214 16.52 -10.36 1.75
N ASP A 215 16.68 -9.03 1.76
CA ASP A 215 17.30 -8.31 2.86
C ASP A 215 16.22 -7.74 3.78
N LYS A 216 16.57 -7.61 5.05
CA LYS A 216 15.72 -7.02 6.09
C LYS A 216 16.31 -5.72 6.58
N ILE A 217 15.43 -4.78 6.92
CA ILE A 217 15.79 -3.52 7.56
C ILE A 217 15.36 -3.59 9.01
N GLU A 218 16.26 -3.22 9.92
CA GLU A 218 15.95 -3.07 11.34
C GLU A 218 16.26 -1.63 11.76
N LEU A 219 15.31 -0.99 12.40
CA LEU A 219 15.46 0.31 13.06
C LEU A 219 15.48 0.08 14.55
N VAL A 220 16.60 0.44 15.22
CA VAL A 220 16.79 0.29 16.66
C VAL A 220 16.86 1.66 17.30
N PRO A 221 15.75 2.19 17.84
CA PRO A 221 15.74 3.46 18.57
C PRO A 221 16.69 3.45 19.76
N LYS A 222 17.46 4.53 19.95
CA LYS A 222 18.43 4.67 21.04
C LYS A 222 17.86 5.31 22.29
N ARG A 223 16.63 5.77 22.27
CA ARG A 223 16.01 6.50 23.38
C ARG A 223 14.58 6.04 23.57
N LEU A 224 14.23 5.85 24.83
CA LEU A 224 12.84 5.62 25.21
C LEU A 224 11.99 6.87 24.98
N GLY A 225 10.69 6.71 24.89
CA GLY A 225 9.72 7.78 24.69
C GLY A 225 8.63 7.41 23.70
N ILE A 226 7.88 8.40 23.24
CA ILE A 226 6.77 8.21 22.32
C ILE A 226 7.28 8.31 20.89
N TYR A 227 6.93 7.32 20.10
CA TYR A 227 7.15 7.26 18.65
C TYR A 227 5.81 7.28 17.94
N THR A 228 5.72 8.09 16.89
CA THR A 228 4.59 8.09 15.98
C THR A 228 4.93 7.16 14.82
N ILE A 229 4.15 6.09 14.69
CA ILE A 229 4.30 5.11 13.61
C ILE A 229 3.09 5.21 12.71
N SER A 230 3.31 5.54 11.43
CA SER A 230 2.25 5.52 10.44
C SER A 230 2.45 4.34 9.50
N ILE A 231 1.37 3.62 9.21
CA ILE A 231 1.32 2.47 8.31
C ILE A 231 0.20 2.76 7.32
N ASP A 232 0.57 3.12 6.10
CA ASP A 232 -0.35 3.68 5.11
C ASP A 232 -1.16 4.87 5.70
N ASN A 233 -2.48 4.74 5.73
CA ASN A 233 -3.39 5.74 6.26
C ASN A 233 -3.70 5.59 7.77
N LYS A 234 -3.05 4.69 8.48
CA LYS A 234 -3.22 4.47 9.93
C LYS A 234 -2.04 5.03 10.71
N THR A 235 -2.30 5.73 11.81
CA THR A 235 -1.25 6.30 12.66
C THR A 235 -1.42 5.85 14.11
N TYR A 236 -0.32 5.45 14.73
CA TYR A 236 -0.23 4.96 16.09
C TYR A 236 0.80 5.76 16.87
N GLN A 237 0.50 6.05 18.14
CA GLN A 237 1.49 6.53 19.10
C GLN A 237 1.88 5.38 20.02
N LEU A 238 3.12 4.93 19.93
CA LEU A 238 3.64 3.81 20.70
C LEU A 238 4.76 4.28 21.64
N LYS A 239 4.69 3.86 22.90
CA LYS A 239 5.68 4.19 23.90
C LYS A 239 6.77 3.11 23.93
N ASN A 240 8.01 3.56 24.05
CA ASN A 240 9.17 2.69 24.27
C ASN A 240 9.34 1.60 23.20
N VAL A 241 9.31 2.00 21.94
CA VAL A 241 9.66 1.13 20.82
C VAL A 241 11.15 0.78 20.92
N THR A 242 11.46 -0.51 20.95
CA THR A 242 12.84 -1.03 21.05
C THR A 242 13.41 -1.43 19.70
N LYS A 243 12.56 -1.90 18.80
CA LYS A 243 12.95 -2.29 17.44
C LYS A 243 11.77 -2.21 16.50
N VAL A 244 12.03 -1.84 15.22
CA VAL A 244 11.09 -1.98 14.13
C VAL A 244 11.80 -2.72 13.00
N GLU A 245 11.22 -3.82 12.53
CA GLU A 245 11.74 -4.63 11.43
C GLU A 245 10.85 -4.46 10.21
N TYR A 246 11.48 -4.40 9.03
CA TYR A 246 10.79 -4.24 7.76
C TYR A 246 11.31 -5.27 6.76
N PHE A 247 10.40 -5.94 6.07
CA PHE A 247 10.72 -6.88 4.99
C PHE A 247 9.53 -7.04 4.04
N ILE A 248 9.81 -7.49 2.81
CA ILE A 248 8.75 -7.84 1.85
C ILE A 248 8.08 -9.13 2.32
N ASP A 249 6.76 -9.10 2.42
CA ASP A 249 5.95 -10.28 2.74
C ASP A 249 6.00 -11.30 1.59
N ASP A 250 5.79 -12.57 1.90
CA ASP A 250 5.64 -13.61 0.85
C ASP A 250 4.29 -13.50 0.15
N GLU A 251 3.27 -13.03 0.85
CA GLU A 251 1.98 -12.69 0.25
C GLU A 251 2.06 -11.39 -0.54
N LYS A 252 1.21 -11.26 -1.54
CA LYS A 252 1.10 -10.08 -2.40
C LYS A 252 -0.34 -9.56 -2.38
N ILE A 253 -0.52 -8.29 -2.67
CA ILE A 253 -1.84 -7.80 -3.07
C ILE A 253 -2.09 -8.18 -4.53
N HIS A 254 -3.32 -8.58 -4.83
CA HIS A 254 -3.74 -8.97 -6.16
C HIS A 254 -4.82 -8.02 -6.68
N PHE A 255 -4.64 -7.51 -7.89
CA PHE A 255 -5.64 -6.71 -8.59
C PHE A 255 -6.26 -7.53 -9.71
N VAL A 256 -7.54 -7.30 -9.98
CA VAL A 256 -8.21 -7.88 -11.16
C VAL A 256 -7.50 -7.37 -12.41
N SER A 257 -7.05 -8.29 -13.27
CA SER A 257 -6.47 -7.91 -14.56
C SER A 257 -7.56 -7.36 -15.47
N SER A 258 -7.40 -6.14 -15.94
CA SER A 258 -8.38 -5.44 -16.78
C SER A 258 -7.76 -4.98 -18.09
N PRO A 259 -8.49 -5.10 -19.22
CA PRO A 259 -8.10 -4.45 -20.48
C PRO A 259 -8.04 -2.92 -20.39
N SER A 260 -8.66 -2.35 -19.35
CA SER A 260 -8.68 -0.91 -19.07
C SER A 260 -7.56 -0.47 -18.15
N HIS A 261 -6.62 -1.37 -17.81
CA HIS A 261 -5.51 -1.05 -16.94
C HIS A 261 -4.60 -0.01 -17.60
N THR A 262 -4.61 1.20 -17.06
CA THR A 262 -3.69 2.27 -17.47
C THR A 262 -2.28 1.90 -17.05
N SER A 263 -1.30 2.06 -17.93
CA SER A 263 0.09 1.71 -17.62
C SER A 263 0.60 2.55 -16.44
N PHE A 264 1.50 1.98 -15.65
CA PHE A 264 2.09 2.68 -14.51
C PHE A 264 2.75 4.01 -14.93
N TRP A 265 3.44 4.02 -16.06
CA TRP A 265 4.15 5.22 -16.53
C TRP A 265 3.20 6.31 -17.02
N GLU A 266 2.07 5.97 -17.60
CA GLU A 266 1.01 6.93 -17.91
C GLU A 266 0.47 7.57 -16.63
N ARG A 267 0.20 6.78 -15.58
CA ARG A 267 -0.23 7.29 -14.27
C ARG A 267 0.82 8.24 -13.66
N VAL A 268 2.10 7.88 -13.73
CA VAL A 268 3.21 8.73 -13.25
C VAL A 268 3.25 10.04 -14.04
N LYS A 269 3.14 9.99 -15.37
CA LYS A 269 3.08 11.17 -16.22
C LYS A 269 1.90 12.07 -15.83
N ASP A 270 0.70 11.52 -15.78
CA ASP A 270 -0.52 12.29 -15.52
C ASP A 270 -0.51 12.90 -14.11
N ALA A 271 0.00 12.17 -13.12
CA ALA A 271 0.01 12.62 -11.73
C ALA A 271 1.07 13.69 -11.42
N PHE A 272 2.23 13.66 -12.10
CA PHE A 272 3.37 14.48 -11.69
C PHE A 272 3.92 15.42 -12.77
N ILE A 273 3.65 15.17 -14.03
CA ILE A 273 4.17 15.97 -15.15
C ILE A 273 3.04 16.77 -15.81
N GLY A 274 1.83 16.18 -15.88
CA GLY A 274 0.70 16.77 -16.58
C GLY A 274 0.80 16.63 -18.10
N GLU A 275 -0.09 17.31 -18.83
CA GLU A 275 0.01 17.43 -20.29
C GLU A 275 1.17 18.37 -20.60
N ILE A 276 2.09 17.89 -21.45
CA ILE A 276 3.11 18.73 -22.05
C ILE A 276 2.41 19.36 -23.26
N ASP A 277 2.03 20.63 -23.14
CA ASP A 277 1.59 21.42 -24.30
C ASP A 277 2.70 21.36 -25.35
N SER A 278 2.41 20.68 -26.45
CA SER A 278 3.31 20.55 -27.61
C SER A 278 3.10 21.72 -28.56
#